data_b5dafd98c0b75f1f289ed5603792c307
#
_entry.id   b5dafd98c0b75f1f289ed5603792c307
#
_cell.length_a   1.000
_cell.length_b   1.000
_cell.length_c   1.000
_cell.angle_alpha   90.00
_cell.angle_beta   90.00
_cell.angle_gamma   90.00
#
_symmetry.space_group_name_H-M   'P 1'
#
loop_
_entity.id
_entity.type
_entity.pdbx_description
1 polymer ?
#
loop_
_entity_poly.entity_id
_entity_poly.type
_entity_poly.pdbx_seq_one_letter_code
_entity_poly.pdbx_strand_id
1 'polypeptide(L)'
;MTQESKAAKEQAQAAKAKEPKKNGRPSKYDPEIAREMCELLSEGVPLREICRSDPKFPAWRTVYDWMKKDPELSTAIAYARDMGYDAMAEDCLIIADTPMLGEEISESETPDGEDSEGNTVMKKTVTIKKVDMLGHRKLQIETRLKLLAKFNPKKYGDRQVLAGDDEAL
;
A
#
# COMPACT_ATOMS: atom_id res chain seq x y z
N MET A 1 53.27 -29.89 23.10
CA MET A 1 51.97 -29.19 23.12
C MET A 1 52.17 -27.80 22.55
N THR A 2 51.65 -27.57 21.35
CA THR A 2 50.73 -26.52 21.03
C THR A 2 51.09 -25.57 19.90
N GLN A 3 51.61 -26.01 18.81
CA GLN A 3 51.56 -25.22 17.56
C GLN A 3 50.40 -25.60 16.66
N GLU A 4 49.89 -26.83 16.73
CA GLU A 4 48.76 -27.31 15.94
C GLU A 4 47.39 -26.69 16.36
N SER A 5 47.23 -26.32 17.64
CA SER A 5 45.97 -25.73 18.14
C SER A 5 45.79 -24.26 17.74
N LYS A 6 46.89 -23.56 17.39
CA LYS A 6 46.82 -22.15 16.93
C LYS A 6 46.50 -22.08 15.46
N ALA A 7 47.03 -22.98 14.63
CA ALA A 7 46.73 -23.05 13.21
C ALA A 7 45.27 -23.45 12.93
N ALA A 8 44.70 -24.37 13.72
CA ALA A 8 43.31 -24.76 13.61
C ALA A 8 42.31 -23.64 13.98
N LYS A 9 42.66 -22.77 14.97
CA LYS A 9 41.86 -21.61 15.34
C LYS A 9 41.92 -20.47 14.31
N GLU A 10 43.07 -20.28 13.68
CA GLU A 10 43.25 -19.29 12.63
C GLU A 10 42.52 -19.69 11.33
N GLN A 11 42.52 -20.97 10.98
CA GLN A 11 41.75 -21.50 9.84
C GLN A 11 40.26 -21.47 10.09
N ALA A 12 39.79 -21.70 11.32
CA ALA A 12 38.37 -21.57 11.68
C ALA A 12 37.86 -20.10 11.72
N GLN A 13 38.75 -19.13 12.00
CA GLN A 13 38.44 -17.71 11.91
C GLN A 13 38.49 -17.17 10.46
N ALA A 14 39.36 -17.72 9.61
CA ALA A 14 39.41 -17.37 8.20
C ALA A 14 38.20 -17.88 7.40
N ALA A 15 37.60 -19.01 7.82
CA ALA A 15 36.39 -19.58 7.22
C ALA A 15 35.09 -18.79 7.57
N LYS A 16 35.11 -17.94 8.63
CA LYS A 16 34.04 -17.03 8.98
C LYS A 16 34.15 -15.65 8.30
N ALA A 17 35.15 -15.44 7.46
CA ALA A 17 35.35 -14.19 6.76
C ALA A 17 34.69 -14.22 5.39
N LYS A 18 33.63 -13.40 5.27
CA LYS A 18 33.05 -12.90 4.03
C LYS A 18 32.01 -13.76 3.33
N GLU A 19 30.84 -13.88 3.96
CA GLU A 19 29.66 -13.71 3.11
C GLU A 19 29.71 -12.28 2.54
N PRO A 20 29.64 -12.10 1.21
CA PRO A 20 29.60 -10.77 0.64
C PRO A 20 28.31 -10.12 1.13
N LYS A 21 28.42 -9.05 1.94
CA LYS A 21 27.29 -8.19 2.26
C LYS A 21 26.72 -7.73 0.94
N LYS A 22 25.57 -8.24 0.54
CA LYS A 22 24.81 -7.75 -0.61
C LYS A 22 24.40 -6.31 -0.29
N ASN A 23 25.28 -5.35 -0.57
CA ASN A 23 24.99 -3.95 -0.49
C ASN A 23 24.13 -3.60 -1.71
N GLY A 24 22.81 -3.37 -1.49
CA GLY A 24 21.90 -2.89 -2.51
C GLY A 24 20.68 -3.80 -2.75
N ARG A 25 19.66 -3.21 -3.35
CA ARG A 25 18.45 -3.93 -3.77
C ARG A 25 18.78 -4.98 -4.83
N PRO A 26 18.11 -6.17 -4.83
CA PRO A 26 18.33 -7.19 -5.83
C PRO A 26 18.10 -6.66 -7.24
N SER A 27 19.07 -6.80 -8.12
CA SER A 27 18.95 -6.45 -9.54
C SER A 27 18.85 -7.70 -10.42
N LYS A 28 19.25 -8.86 -9.90
CA LYS A 28 19.16 -10.14 -10.60
C LYS A 28 17.76 -10.71 -10.45
N TYR A 29 17.21 -11.24 -11.55
CA TYR A 29 15.92 -11.94 -11.55
C TYR A 29 15.95 -13.13 -10.62
N ASP A 30 14.91 -13.24 -9.78
CA ASP A 30 14.69 -14.35 -8.88
C ASP A 30 13.22 -14.78 -9.01
N PRO A 31 12.94 -16.02 -9.45
CA PRO A 31 11.57 -16.51 -9.65
C PRO A 31 10.73 -16.56 -8.37
N GLU A 32 11.36 -16.81 -7.20
CA GLU A 32 10.64 -16.86 -5.92
C GLU A 32 10.17 -15.46 -5.52
N ILE A 33 11.05 -14.48 -5.66
CA ILE A 33 10.70 -13.07 -5.44
C ILE A 33 9.60 -12.61 -6.41
N ALA A 34 9.68 -13.02 -7.68
CA ALA A 34 8.68 -12.67 -8.68
C ALA A 34 7.30 -13.27 -8.34
N ARG A 35 7.27 -14.52 -7.86
CA ARG A 35 6.03 -15.18 -7.41
C ARG A 35 5.41 -14.46 -6.21
N GLU A 36 6.21 -14.18 -5.18
CA GLU A 36 5.74 -13.45 -4.00
C GLU A 36 5.21 -12.05 -4.34
N MET A 37 5.86 -11.37 -5.29
CA MET A 37 5.35 -10.09 -5.80
C MET A 37 3.99 -10.24 -6.50
N CYS A 38 3.77 -11.33 -7.26
CA CYS A 38 2.48 -11.60 -7.88
C CYS A 38 1.40 -11.92 -6.83
N GLU A 39 1.73 -12.64 -5.77
CA GLU A 39 0.83 -12.91 -4.64
C GLU A 39 0.36 -11.59 -4.00
N LEU A 40 1.28 -10.71 -3.64
CA LEU A 40 0.94 -9.40 -3.07
C LEU A 40 0.16 -8.48 -4.03
N LEU A 41 0.49 -8.55 -5.34
CA LEU A 41 -0.28 -7.81 -6.36
C LEU A 41 -1.72 -8.32 -6.45
N SER A 42 -1.94 -9.64 -6.32
CA SER A 42 -3.27 -10.24 -6.33
C SER A 42 -4.12 -9.89 -5.11
N GLU A 43 -3.48 -9.53 -4.01
CA GLU A 43 -4.12 -8.97 -2.82
C GLU A 43 -4.42 -7.45 -2.93
N GLY A 44 -4.14 -6.85 -4.08
CA GLY A 44 -4.40 -5.43 -4.33
C GLY A 44 -3.30 -4.48 -3.87
N VAL A 45 -2.15 -4.99 -3.38
CA VAL A 45 -1.03 -4.13 -2.96
C VAL A 45 -0.35 -3.51 -4.18
N PRO A 46 -0.18 -2.17 -4.23
CA PRO A 46 0.46 -1.51 -5.36
C PRO A 46 1.92 -1.91 -5.53
N LEU A 47 2.37 -2.14 -6.79
CA LEU A 47 3.75 -2.55 -7.09
C LEU A 47 4.82 -1.69 -6.41
N ARG A 48 4.62 -0.37 -6.35
CA ARG A 48 5.58 0.53 -5.70
C ARG A 48 5.65 0.35 -4.19
N GLU A 49 4.56 -0.03 -3.58
CA GLU A 49 4.49 -0.32 -2.15
C GLU A 49 5.21 -1.64 -1.86
N ILE A 50 4.93 -2.70 -2.63
CA ILE A 50 5.65 -3.97 -2.54
C ILE A 50 7.16 -3.74 -2.63
N CYS A 51 7.61 -2.99 -3.65
CA CYS A 51 9.02 -2.69 -3.81
C CYS A 51 9.63 -1.85 -2.67
N ARG A 52 8.85 -1.22 -1.80
CA ARG A 52 9.31 -0.42 -0.66
C ARG A 52 9.21 -1.15 0.67
N SER A 53 8.31 -2.14 0.78
CA SER A 53 8.00 -2.82 2.02
C SER A 53 9.18 -3.63 2.57
N ASP A 54 9.99 -4.23 1.69
CA ASP A 54 11.11 -5.06 2.09
C ASP A 54 12.32 -4.85 1.17
N PRO A 55 13.55 -4.76 1.71
CA PRO A 55 14.80 -4.69 0.91
C PRO A 55 15.04 -5.88 -0.02
N LYS A 56 14.38 -7.04 0.22
CA LYS A 56 14.45 -8.21 -0.67
C LYS A 56 13.84 -7.95 -2.04
N PHE A 57 12.83 -7.07 -2.12
CA PHE A 57 12.20 -6.74 -3.39
C PHE A 57 13.07 -5.78 -4.22
N PRO A 58 13.12 -5.98 -5.54
CA PRO A 58 13.84 -5.09 -6.44
C PRO A 58 13.20 -3.70 -6.52
N ALA A 59 13.93 -2.75 -7.09
CA ALA A 59 13.32 -1.48 -7.44
C ALA A 59 12.22 -1.69 -8.50
N TRP A 60 11.13 -0.91 -8.45
CA TRP A 60 10.01 -1.05 -9.40
C TRP A 60 10.44 -0.98 -10.88
N ARG A 61 11.48 -0.19 -11.20
CA ARG A 61 12.06 -0.12 -12.56
C ARG A 61 12.66 -1.45 -13.00
N THR A 62 13.36 -2.13 -12.08
CA THR A 62 13.95 -3.45 -12.32
C THR A 62 12.88 -4.47 -12.67
N VAL A 63 11.71 -4.41 -12.02
CA VAL A 63 10.57 -5.28 -12.34
C VAL A 63 10.09 -5.06 -13.77
N TYR A 64 9.96 -3.81 -14.22
CA TYR A 64 9.61 -3.51 -15.61
C TYR A 64 10.69 -3.97 -16.61
N ASP A 65 11.96 -3.92 -16.23
CA ASP A 65 13.05 -4.44 -17.07
C ASP A 65 13.01 -5.98 -17.15
N TRP A 66 12.59 -6.66 -16.09
CA TRP A 66 12.33 -8.10 -16.10
C TRP A 66 11.13 -8.44 -17.02
N MET A 67 10.02 -7.74 -16.88
CA MET A 67 8.83 -7.92 -17.72
C MET A 67 9.13 -7.76 -19.22
N LYS A 68 10.03 -6.85 -19.60
CA LYS A 68 10.46 -6.67 -21.00
C LYS A 68 11.24 -7.87 -21.54
N LYS A 69 11.96 -8.58 -20.67
CA LYS A 69 12.81 -9.71 -21.03
C LYS A 69 12.09 -11.05 -20.94
N ASP A 70 11.06 -11.11 -20.11
CA ASP A 70 10.30 -12.31 -19.78
C ASP A 70 8.80 -12.07 -20.01
N PRO A 71 8.25 -12.53 -21.15
CA PRO A 71 6.82 -12.42 -21.45
C PRO A 71 5.91 -13.21 -20.50
N GLU A 72 6.39 -14.33 -19.94
CA GLU A 72 5.63 -15.14 -18.98
C GLU A 72 5.44 -14.36 -17.69
N LEU A 73 6.51 -13.75 -17.18
CA LEU A 73 6.43 -12.86 -16.02
C LEU A 73 5.51 -11.66 -16.29
N SER A 74 5.58 -11.08 -17.49
CA SER A 74 4.70 -9.96 -17.87
C SER A 74 3.22 -10.36 -17.80
N THR A 75 2.89 -11.55 -18.29
CA THR A 75 1.53 -12.11 -18.26
C THR A 75 1.11 -12.43 -16.82
N ALA A 76 1.97 -13.03 -16.02
CA ALA A 76 1.69 -13.33 -14.61
C ALA A 76 1.41 -12.06 -13.79
N ILE A 77 2.20 -11.00 -13.97
CA ILE A 77 1.99 -9.72 -13.31
C ILE A 77 0.69 -9.05 -13.77
N ALA A 78 0.34 -9.14 -15.07
CA ALA A 78 -0.92 -8.60 -15.55
C ALA A 78 -2.12 -9.32 -14.93
N TYR A 79 -2.08 -10.65 -14.88
CA TYR A 79 -3.11 -11.46 -14.24
C TYR A 79 -3.24 -11.18 -12.74
N ALA A 80 -2.11 -11.10 -12.03
CA ALA A 80 -2.10 -10.78 -10.62
C ALA A 80 -2.70 -9.39 -10.33
N ARG A 81 -2.47 -8.40 -11.20
CA ARG A 81 -3.11 -7.08 -11.10
C ARG A 81 -4.61 -7.13 -11.31
N ASP A 82 -5.09 -7.93 -12.26
CA ASP A 82 -6.53 -8.08 -12.50
C ASP A 82 -7.23 -8.69 -11.28
N MET A 83 -6.63 -9.68 -10.63
CA MET A 83 -7.11 -10.21 -9.35
C MET A 83 -7.07 -9.16 -8.25
N GLY A 84 -6.00 -8.37 -8.17
CA GLY A 84 -5.87 -7.29 -7.21
C GLY A 84 -6.92 -6.18 -7.37
N TYR A 85 -7.45 -5.97 -8.57
CA TYR A 85 -8.58 -5.06 -8.78
C TYR A 85 -9.87 -5.63 -8.19
N ASP A 86 -10.07 -6.94 -8.24
CA ASP A 86 -11.20 -7.60 -7.60
C ASP A 86 -11.11 -7.49 -6.07
N ALA A 87 -9.94 -7.78 -5.50
CA ALA A 87 -9.69 -7.60 -4.08
C ALA A 87 -9.93 -6.13 -3.63
N MET A 88 -9.48 -5.16 -4.42
CA MET A 88 -9.73 -3.74 -4.14
C MET A 88 -11.23 -3.37 -4.19
N ALA A 89 -12.01 -4.02 -5.06
CA ALA A 89 -13.46 -3.83 -5.11
C ALA A 89 -14.16 -4.43 -3.89
N GLU A 90 -13.73 -5.61 -3.44
CA GLU A 90 -14.22 -6.26 -2.23
C GLU A 90 -13.89 -5.46 -0.97
N ASP A 91 -12.70 -4.87 -0.89
CA ASP A 91 -12.30 -3.95 0.19
C ASP A 91 -13.27 -2.77 0.32
N CYS A 92 -13.87 -2.29 -0.78
CA CYS A 92 -14.85 -1.21 -0.70
C CYS A 92 -16.10 -1.62 0.11
N LEU A 93 -16.51 -2.89 0.04
CA LEU A 93 -17.61 -3.43 0.84
C LEU A 93 -17.21 -3.49 2.31
N ILE A 94 -16.01 -4.00 2.61
CA ILE A 94 -15.49 -4.08 3.98
C ILE A 94 -15.41 -2.68 4.61
N ILE A 95 -14.93 -1.69 3.87
CA ILE A 95 -14.85 -0.29 4.33
C ILE A 95 -16.25 0.28 4.54
N ALA A 96 -17.23 -0.08 3.68
CA ALA A 96 -18.60 0.39 3.81
C ALA A 96 -19.30 -0.19 5.04
N ASP A 97 -19.03 -1.45 5.36
CA ASP A 97 -19.72 -2.19 6.43
C ASP A 97 -19.05 -2.01 7.80
N THR A 98 -17.77 -1.59 7.83
CA THR A 98 -17.00 -1.48 9.06
C THR A 98 -16.84 -0.03 9.50
N PRO A 99 -17.42 0.39 10.64
CA PRO A 99 -17.22 1.73 11.17
C PRO A 99 -15.74 2.01 11.48
N MET A 100 -15.25 3.18 11.06
CA MET A 100 -13.91 3.67 11.40
C MET A 100 -14.04 4.78 12.45
N LEU A 101 -13.71 4.46 13.70
CA LEU A 101 -13.79 5.44 14.78
C LEU A 101 -12.58 6.37 14.73
N GLY A 102 -12.88 7.67 14.77
CA GLY A 102 -11.90 8.75 14.92
C GLY A 102 -12.30 9.68 16.06
N GLU A 103 -11.47 10.66 16.32
CA GLU A 103 -11.70 11.69 17.34
C GLU A 103 -11.97 13.04 16.67
N GLU A 104 -13.12 13.62 16.98
CA GLU A 104 -13.43 15.00 16.64
C GLU A 104 -13.10 15.88 17.85
N ILE A 105 -12.15 16.78 17.68
CA ILE A 105 -11.72 17.72 18.72
C ILE A 105 -12.36 19.06 18.43
N SER A 106 -13.19 19.53 19.34
CA SER A 106 -13.83 20.84 19.28
C SER A 106 -13.30 21.72 20.42
N GLU A 107 -12.72 22.86 20.06
CA GLU A 107 -12.28 23.87 21.02
C GLU A 107 -13.28 25.00 21.03
N SER A 108 -13.73 25.40 22.19
CA SER A 108 -14.58 26.58 22.39
C SER A 108 -14.04 27.47 23.50
N GLU A 109 -14.07 28.76 23.28
CA GLU A 109 -13.75 29.76 24.28
C GLU A 109 -15.04 30.46 24.72
N THR A 110 -15.30 30.44 26.01
CA THR A 110 -16.45 31.10 26.61
C THR A 110 -16.02 32.06 27.70
N PRO A 111 -16.66 33.22 27.87
CA PRO A 111 -16.38 34.10 28.99
C PRO A 111 -16.66 33.39 30.32
N ASP A 112 -15.72 33.45 31.25
CA ASP A 112 -15.81 32.81 32.59
C ASP A 112 -15.75 33.80 33.73
N GLY A 113 -16.12 35.06 33.49
CA GLY A 113 -16.15 36.16 34.45
C GLY A 113 -15.15 37.27 34.15
N GLU A 114 -15.00 38.19 35.12
CA GLU A 114 -14.04 39.30 35.05
C GLU A 114 -12.94 39.08 36.10
N ASP A 115 -11.71 39.45 35.78
CA ASP A 115 -10.62 39.46 36.73
C ASP A 115 -10.73 40.68 37.69
N SER A 116 -9.83 40.76 38.66
CA SER A 116 -9.81 41.87 39.63
C SER A 116 -9.53 43.24 39.03
N GLU A 117 -9.16 43.31 37.75
CA GLU A 117 -8.88 44.51 36.98
C GLU A 117 -10.00 44.85 35.99
N GLY A 118 -11.12 44.04 35.95
CA GLY A 118 -12.28 44.24 35.08
C GLY A 118 -12.11 43.69 33.66
N ASN A 119 -11.08 42.84 33.40
CA ASN A 119 -10.91 42.19 32.10
C ASN A 119 -11.67 40.87 32.06
N THR A 120 -12.32 40.58 30.92
CA THR A 120 -13.02 39.34 30.71
C THR A 120 -12.05 38.16 30.67
N VAL A 121 -12.21 37.20 31.58
CA VAL A 121 -11.45 35.94 31.56
C VAL A 121 -12.13 34.97 30.64
N MET A 122 -11.40 34.38 29.68
CA MET A 122 -11.89 33.40 28.74
C MET A 122 -11.52 32.00 29.22
N LYS A 123 -12.53 31.12 29.29
CA LYS A 123 -12.35 29.71 29.58
C LYS A 123 -12.31 28.91 28.29
N LYS A 124 -11.20 28.22 28.07
CA LYS A 124 -11.03 27.30 26.94
C LYS A 124 -11.55 25.92 27.33
N THR A 125 -12.56 25.45 26.61
CA THR A 125 -13.13 24.11 26.76
C THR A 125 -12.77 23.27 25.55
N VAL A 126 -12.14 22.13 25.78
CA VAL A 126 -11.81 21.14 24.72
C VAL A 126 -12.74 19.96 24.88
N THR A 127 -13.54 19.70 23.86
CA THR A 127 -14.45 18.56 23.83
C THR A 127 -13.95 17.55 22.81
N ILE A 128 -13.72 16.31 23.23
CA ILE A 128 -13.32 15.21 22.37
C ILE A 128 -14.49 14.25 22.23
N LYS A 129 -14.96 14.03 21.00
CA LYS A 129 -16.03 13.09 20.68
C LYS A 129 -15.48 11.99 19.77
N LYS A 130 -15.84 10.73 20.07
CA LYS A 130 -15.59 9.61 19.17
C LYS A 130 -16.73 9.52 18.17
N VAL A 131 -16.39 9.63 16.89
CA VAL A 131 -17.36 9.62 15.78
C VAL A 131 -16.89 8.66 14.68
N ASP A 132 -17.82 8.13 13.89
CA ASP A 132 -17.46 7.37 12.69
C ASP A 132 -16.95 8.35 11.63
N MET A 133 -15.79 8.07 11.08
CA MET A 133 -15.11 8.84 10.04
C MET A 133 -15.74 8.65 8.66
N LEU A 134 -17.06 8.91 8.56
CA LEU A 134 -17.86 8.69 7.34
C LEU A 134 -17.26 9.38 6.11
N GLY A 135 -16.80 10.63 6.24
CA GLY A 135 -16.19 11.37 5.14
C GLY A 135 -14.91 10.71 4.62
N HIS A 136 -14.07 10.19 5.52
CA HIS A 136 -12.85 9.49 5.15
C HIS A 136 -13.16 8.15 4.47
N ARG A 137 -14.08 7.35 5.02
CA ARG A 137 -14.53 6.08 4.41
C ARG A 137 -15.12 6.30 3.03
N LYS A 138 -15.99 7.30 2.88
CA LYS A 138 -16.54 7.69 1.57
C LYS A 138 -15.45 8.04 0.58
N LEU A 139 -14.46 8.84 0.96
CA LEU A 139 -13.34 9.21 0.09
C LEU A 139 -12.52 7.99 -0.33
N GLN A 140 -12.27 7.05 0.59
CA GLN A 140 -11.55 5.80 0.28
C GLN A 140 -12.30 4.98 -0.78
N ILE A 141 -13.60 4.77 -0.61
CA ILE A 141 -14.44 4.01 -1.54
C ILE A 141 -14.51 4.70 -2.90
N GLU A 142 -14.84 5.98 -2.93
CA GLU A 142 -14.95 6.74 -4.19
C GLU A 142 -13.64 6.76 -4.99
N THR A 143 -12.50 6.90 -4.31
CA THR A 143 -11.19 6.89 -4.95
C THR A 143 -10.90 5.52 -5.57
N ARG A 144 -11.16 4.43 -4.83
CA ARG A 144 -10.97 3.07 -5.34
C ARG A 144 -11.86 2.79 -6.55
N LEU A 145 -13.15 3.08 -6.47
CA LEU A 145 -14.08 2.87 -7.57
C LEU A 145 -13.70 3.66 -8.83
N LYS A 146 -13.29 4.92 -8.67
CA LYS A 146 -12.80 5.75 -9.79
C LYS A 146 -11.53 5.19 -10.44
N LEU A 147 -10.62 4.63 -9.65
CA LEU A 147 -9.41 3.99 -10.17
C LEU A 147 -9.74 2.66 -10.87
N LEU A 148 -10.59 1.83 -10.29
CA LEU A 148 -11.04 0.56 -10.88
C LEU A 148 -11.68 0.76 -12.26
N ALA A 149 -12.54 1.76 -12.39
CA ALA A 149 -13.16 2.11 -13.68
C ALA A 149 -12.14 2.51 -14.76
N LYS A 150 -10.99 3.07 -14.36
CA LYS A 150 -9.89 3.45 -15.27
C LYS A 150 -8.94 2.29 -15.56
N PHE A 151 -8.65 1.45 -14.58
CA PHE A 151 -7.70 0.34 -14.72
C PHE A 151 -8.30 -0.83 -15.49
N ASN A 152 -9.56 -1.15 -15.21
CA ASN A 152 -10.30 -2.20 -15.91
C ASN A 152 -11.69 -1.72 -16.33
N PRO A 153 -11.78 -0.87 -17.38
CA PRO A 153 -13.05 -0.28 -17.82
C PRO A 153 -14.05 -1.30 -18.34
N LYS A 154 -13.58 -2.47 -18.80
CA LYS A 154 -14.46 -3.54 -19.27
C LYS A 154 -15.28 -4.15 -18.13
N LYS A 155 -14.73 -4.22 -16.92
CA LYS A 155 -15.36 -4.85 -15.75
C LYS A 155 -16.04 -3.81 -14.85
N TYR A 156 -15.38 -2.64 -14.64
CA TYR A 156 -15.78 -1.63 -13.66
C TYR A 156 -16.16 -0.28 -14.27
N GLY A 157 -16.07 -0.12 -15.58
CA GLY A 157 -16.46 1.12 -16.26
C GLY A 157 -17.97 1.25 -16.44
N ASP A 158 -18.47 2.48 -16.48
CA ASP A 158 -19.87 2.77 -16.81
C ASP A 158 -20.15 2.33 -18.26
N ARG A 159 -21.06 1.38 -18.43
CA ARG A 159 -21.53 0.97 -19.75
C ARG A 159 -22.48 2.00 -20.28
N GLN A 160 -22.04 2.80 -21.26
CA GLN A 160 -22.95 3.57 -22.10
C GLN A 160 -23.43 2.65 -23.22
N VAL A 161 -24.68 2.23 -23.16
CA VAL A 161 -25.35 1.61 -24.29
C VAL A 161 -25.84 2.75 -25.18
N LEU A 162 -25.12 3.03 -26.27
CA LEU A 162 -25.65 3.85 -27.35
C LEU A 162 -26.73 3.00 -28.03
N ALA A 163 -28.02 3.33 -27.76
CA ALA A 163 -29.11 2.83 -28.56
C ALA A 163 -28.89 3.36 -29.98
N GLY A 164 -28.53 2.48 -30.91
CA GLY A 164 -28.51 2.81 -32.32
C GLY A 164 -29.94 3.09 -32.76
N ASP A 165 -30.14 4.17 -33.53
CA ASP A 165 -31.39 4.40 -34.25
C ASP A 165 -31.61 3.26 -35.24
N ASP A 166 -32.33 2.22 -34.82
CA ASP A 166 -32.93 1.22 -35.72
C ASP A 166 -34.23 1.75 -36.31
N GLU A 167 -34.20 2.96 -36.86
CA GLU A 167 -35.26 3.47 -37.74
C GLU A 167 -34.64 4.08 -38.99
N ALA A 168 -34.21 3.23 -39.89
CA ALA A 168 -34.06 3.59 -41.28
C ALA A 168 -34.31 2.38 -42.17
N LEU A 169 -35.60 2.01 -42.36
CA LEU A 169 -36.10 1.40 -43.59
C LEU A 169 -37.63 1.55 -43.66
#